data_eb7bd9afd13bf82bf9ae26c97235d8bc
#
_entry.id   eb7bd9afd13bf82bf9ae26c97235d8bc
#
_cell.length_a   1.000
_cell.length_b   1.000
_cell.length_c   1.000
_cell.angle_alpha   90.00
_cell.angle_beta   90.00
_cell.angle_gamma   90.00
#
_symmetry.space_group_name_H-M   'P 1'
#
loop_
_entity.id
_entity.type
_entity.pdbx_description
1 polymer ?
#
loop_
_entity_poly.entity_id
_entity_poly.type
_entity_poly.pdbx_seq_one_letter_code
_entity_poly.pdbx_strand_id
1 'polypeptide(L)'
;MKAKNNKLILIFSLFIFSNSLFGNYAFKKKVKSVCSSYRIIVQSSQLLLESNQFTINLESGRNNFEMFMLVGFASAGQAISHQKEMGLTNAYLPKNINVSVTVPIAKGEYNTFMANCKSDVAISLANGTLDSSEFMQQIMKNMEIQ
;
A
#
# COMPACT_ATOMS: atom_id res chain seq x y z
N MET A 1 -17.28 -38.83 20.86
CA MET A 1 -16.44 -37.74 21.44
C MET A 1 -15.49 -37.05 20.46
N LYS A 2 -14.87 -37.77 19.53
CA LYS A 2 -13.96 -37.15 18.52
C LYS A 2 -14.64 -36.19 17.52
N ALA A 3 -15.92 -36.34 17.19
CA ALA A 3 -16.65 -35.50 16.27
C ALA A 3 -16.99 -34.08 16.79
N LYS A 4 -17.08 -33.89 18.11
CA LYS A 4 -17.38 -32.60 18.74
C LYS A 4 -16.18 -31.63 18.70
N ASN A 5 -14.97 -32.17 18.80
CA ASN A 5 -13.76 -31.35 18.82
C ASN A 5 -13.41 -30.83 17.42
N ASN A 6 -13.70 -31.59 16.36
CA ASN A 6 -13.41 -31.18 14.98
C ASN A 6 -14.30 -30.02 14.51
N LYS A 7 -15.55 -29.95 14.98
CA LYS A 7 -16.45 -28.83 14.68
C LYS A 7 -16.01 -27.52 15.35
N LEU A 8 -15.51 -27.63 16.58
CA LEU A 8 -15.01 -26.48 17.33
C LEU A 8 -13.73 -25.91 16.71
N ILE A 9 -12.83 -26.78 16.27
CA ILE A 9 -11.59 -26.39 15.58
C ILE A 9 -11.89 -25.72 14.23
N LEU A 10 -12.88 -26.25 13.50
CA LEU A 10 -13.28 -25.68 12.20
C LEU A 10 -13.90 -24.28 12.35
N ILE A 11 -14.72 -24.07 13.36
CA ILE A 11 -15.34 -22.77 13.67
C ILE A 11 -14.26 -21.75 14.10
N PHE A 12 -13.28 -22.20 14.89
CA PHE A 12 -12.20 -21.33 15.36
C PHE A 12 -11.26 -20.93 14.21
N SER A 13 -10.96 -21.85 13.28
CA SER A 13 -10.16 -21.55 12.10
C SER A 13 -10.89 -20.59 11.13
N LEU A 14 -12.19 -20.71 10.99
CA LEU A 14 -12.99 -19.79 10.18
C LEU A 14 -12.98 -18.35 10.73
N PHE A 15 -12.97 -18.21 12.07
CA PHE A 15 -12.91 -16.90 12.73
C PHE A 15 -11.55 -16.20 12.55
N ILE A 16 -10.46 -16.95 12.51
CA ILE A 16 -9.12 -16.40 12.28
C ILE A 16 -8.98 -15.88 10.85
N PHE A 17 -9.52 -16.59 9.86
CA PHE A 17 -9.50 -16.17 8.46
C PHE A 17 -10.36 -14.93 8.20
N SER A 18 -11.49 -14.77 8.88
CA SER A 18 -12.37 -13.61 8.70
C SER A 18 -11.75 -12.32 9.20
N ASN A 19 -10.95 -12.34 10.25
CA ASN A 19 -10.30 -11.16 10.81
C ASN A 19 -9.15 -10.64 9.93
N SER A 20 -8.34 -11.52 9.32
CA SER A 20 -7.28 -11.11 8.41
C SER A 20 -7.84 -10.52 7.10
N LEU A 21 -8.94 -11.07 6.57
CA LEU A 21 -9.64 -10.54 5.41
C LEU A 21 -10.19 -9.13 5.67
N PHE A 22 -10.70 -8.87 6.88
CA PHE A 22 -11.22 -7.55 7.25
C PHE A 22 -10.11 -6.49 7.34
N GLY A 23 -8.96 -6.80 7.94
CA GLY A 23 -7.80 -5.92 7.99
C GLY A 23 -7.29 -5.57 6.59
N ASN A 24 -7.15 -6.56 5.71
CA ASN A 24 -6.74 -6.37 4.32
C ASN A 24 -7.74 -5.54 3.51
N TYR A 25 -9.02 -5.78 3.69
CA TYR A 25 -10.07 -5.00 3.02
C TYR A 25 -10.04 -3.52 3.46
N ALA A 26 -9.97 -3.26 4.75
CA ALA A 26 -9.90 -1.91 5.31
C ALA A 26 -8.64 -1.17 4.85
N PHE A 27 -7.51 -1.86 4.77
CA PHE A 27 -6.26 -1.32 4.25
C PHE A 27 -6.40 -0.89 2.78
N LYS A 28 -6.86 -1.77 1.91
CA LYS A 28 -7.11 -1.47 0.49
C LYS A 28 -8.08 -0.31 0.31
N LYS A 29 -9.15 -0.30 1.08
CA LYS A 29 -10.16 0.76 1.04
C LYS A 29 -9.55 2.12 1.40
N LYS A 30 -8.69 2.16 2.41
CA LYS A 30 -8.01 3.41 2.82
C LYS A 30 -7.04 3.89 1.76
N VAL A 31 -6.22 3.00 1.19
CA VAL A 31 -5.31 3.33 0.08
C VAL A 31 -6.07 3.93 -1.10
N LYS A 32 -7.15 3.27 -1.53
CA LYS A 32 -7.99 3.76 -2.63
C LYS A 32 -8.61 5.12 -2.32
N SER A 33 -9.08 5.33 -1.11
CA SER A 33 -9.68 6.59 -0.67
C SER A 33 -8.69 7.75 -0.75
N VAL A 34 -7.46 7.53 -0.28
CA VAL A 34 -6.41 8.55 -0.34
C VAL A 34 -6.04 8.85 -1.80
N CYS A 35 -5.79 7.82 -2.61
CA CYS A 35 -5.50 8.01 -4.04
C CYS A 35 -6.63 8.77 -4.75
N SER A 36 -7.88 8.43 -4.47
CA SER A 36 -9.05 9.09 -5.07
C SER A 36 -9.13 10.58 -4.72
N SER A 37 -8.71 10.99 -3.53
CA SER A 37 -8.66 12.41 -3.15
C SER A 37 -7.70 13.23 -4.02
N TYR A 38 -6.72 12.57 -4.63
CA TYR A 38 -5.81 13.15 -5.63
C TYR A 38 -6.21 12.83 -7.07
N ARG A 39 -7.45 12.36 -7.28
CA ARG A 39 -7.99 11.97 -8.60
C ARG A 39 -7.23 10.81 -9.26
N ILE A 40 -6.63 9.94 -8.47
CA ILE A 40 -5.98 8.72 -8.91
C ILE A 40 -6.90 7.55 -8.57
N ILE A 41 -7.40 6.88 -9.61
CA ILE A 41 -8.27 5.72 -9.47
C ILE A 41 -7.41 4.47 -9.45
N VAL A 42 -7.54 3.66 -8.39
CA VAL A 42 -6.77 2.44 -8.19
C VAL A 42 -7.69 1.24 -8.08
N GLN A 43 -7.42 0.21 -8.87
CA GLN A 43 -8.13 -1.06 -8.81
C GLN A 43 -7.51 -1.98 -7.75
N SER A 44 -8.30 -2.90 -7.20
CA SER A 44 -7.81 -3.85 -6.19
C SER A 44 -6.66 -4.73 -6.70
N SER A 45 -6.63 -5.04 -8.00
CA SER A 45 -5.56 -5.80 -8.66
C SER A 45 -4.21 -5.09 -8.69
N GLN A 46 -4.20 -3.76 -8.50
CA GLN A 46 -2.98 -2.94 -8.44
C GLN A 46 -2.37 -2.89 -7.04
N LEU A 47 -3.05 -3.47 -6.04
CA LEU A 47 -2.65 -3.50 -4.65
C LEU A 47 -2.28 -4.93 -4.24
N LEU A 48 -1.01 -5.17 -3.94
CA LEU A 48 -0.48 -6.48 -3.56
C LEU A 48 -0.09 -6.46 -2.08
N LEU A 49 -0.85 -7.21 -1.27
CA LEU A 49 -0.65 -7.30 0.18
C LEU A 49 0.07 -8.62 0.51
N GLU A 50 1.37 -8.54 0.68
CA GLU A 50 2.21 -9.62 1.20
C GLU A 50 2.47 -9.41 2.70
N SER A 51 2.93 -10.43 3.42
CA SER A 51 3.05 -10.38 4.89
C SER A 51 3.92 -9.22 5.40
N ASN A 52 5.06 -8.96 4.76
CA ASN A 52 6.01 -7.92 5.17
C ASN A 52 6.13 -6.76 4.17
N GLN A 53 5.42 -6.83 3.05
CA GLN A 53 5.57 -5.90 1.96
C GLN A 53 4.22 -5.57 1.34
N PHE A 54 3.97 -4.30 1.17
CA PHE A 54 2.85 -3.78 0.38
C PHE A 54 3.38 -3.20 -0.92
N THR A 55 2.75 -3.55 -2.02
CA THR A 55 3.09 -3.00 -3.34
C THR A 55 1.88 -2.35 -3.97
N ILE A 56 2.05 -1.15 -4.48
CA ILE A 56 1.06 -0.45 -5.30
C ILE A 56 1.63 -0.15 -6.68
N ASN A 57 0.92 -0.56 -7.72
CA ASN A 57 1.27 -0.32 -9.11
C ASN A 57 0.34 0.74 -9.70
N LEU A 58 0.88 1.92 -10.00
CA LEU A 58 0.15 3.04 -10.53
C LEU A 58 0.47 3.28 -12.00
N GLU A 59 -0.52 3.78 -12.73
CA GLU A 59 -0.36 4.18 -14.13
C GLU A 59 -0.85 5.61 -14.29
N SER A 60 -0.06 6.44 -14.96
CA SER A 60 -0.43 7.81 -15.31
C SER A 60 -0.52 7.97 -16.82
N GLY A 61 -1.47 8.77 -17.27
CA GLY A 61 -1.57 9.19 -18.67
C GLY A 61 -0.59 10.32 -19.06
N ARG A 62 0.21 10.81 -18.11
CA ARG A 62 1.16 11.91 -18.28
C ARG A 62 2.48 11.56 -17.62
N ASN A 63 3.56 12.22 -18.04
CA ASN A 63 4.87 12.08 -17.41
C ASN A 63 4.96 12.90 -16.11
N ASN A 64 4.24 12.49 -15.08
CA ASN A 64 4.17 13.11 -13.76
C ASN A 64 4.41 12.07 -12.64
N PHE A 65 5.41 11.22 -12.83
CA PHE A 65 5.66 10.09 -11.92
C PHE A 65 5.92 10.52 -10.47
N GLU A 66 6.53 11.68 -10.24
CA GLU A 66 6.86 12.17 -8.89
C GLU A 66 5.59 12.35 -8.03
N MET A 67 4.55 12.97 -8.60
CA MET A 67 3.27 13.15 -7.91
C MET A 67 2.62 11.80 -7.58
N PHE A 68 2.59 10.87 -8.54
CA PHE A 68 2.03 9.53 -8.33
C PHE A 68 2.83 8.75 -7.29
N MET A 69 4.15 8.87 -7.32
CA MET A 69 5.05 8.25 -6.34
C MET A 69 4.75 8.73 -4.92
N LEU A 70 4.65 10.05 -4.73
CA LEU A 70 4.30 10.66 -3.46
C LEU A 70 2.93 10.20 -2.95
N VAL A 71 1.92 10.20 -3.80
CA VAL A 71 0.56 9.76 -3.44
C VAL A 71 0.56 8.27 -3.09
N GLY A 72 1.27 7.44 -3.84
CA GLY A 72 1.39 6.01 -3.57
C GLY A 72 1.96 5.73 -2.17
N PHE A 73 3.08 6.35 -1.82
CA PHE A 73 3.69 6.19 -0.50
C PHE A 73 2.85 6.80 0.61
N ALA A 74 2.30 8.00 0.42
CA ALA A 74 1.45 8.65 1.40
C ALA A 74 0.17 7.86 1.67
N SER A 75 -0.44 7.28 0.64
CA SER A 75 -1.62 6.43 0.79
C SER A 75 -1.34 5.18 1.63
N ALA A 76 -0.20 4.54 1.40
CA ALA A 76 0.25 3.41 2.20
C ALA A 76 0.52 3.82 3.66
N GLY A 77 1.21 4.93 3.87
CA GLY A 77 1.48 5.47 5.20
C GLY A 77 0.21 5.79 5.99
N GLN A 78 -0.77 6.41 5.35
CA GLN A 78 -2.09 6.67 5.97
C GLN A 78 -2.86 5.39 6.27
N ALA A 79 -2.81 4.40 5.37
CA ALA A 79 -3.47 3.12 5.59
C ALA A 79 -2.88 2.36 6.78
N ILE A 80 -1.55 2.36 6.95
CA ILE A 80 -0.88 1.75 8.10
C ILE A 80 -1.27 2.47 9.40
N SER A 81 -1.23 3.79 9.41
CA SER A 81 -1.64 4.59 10.58
C SER A 81 -3.10 4.30 10.96
N HIS A 82 -3.98 4.22 9.99
CA HIS A 82 -5.39 3.89 10.21
C HIS A 82 -5.57 2.49 10.80
N GLN A 83 -4.82 1.50 10.33
CA GLN A 83 -4.82 0.14 10.90
C GLN A 83 -4.40 0.13 12.38
N LYS A 84 -3.38 0.91 12.73
CA LYS A 84 -2.92 1.06 14.12
C LYS A 84 -3.97 1.73 14.99
N GLU A 85 -4.62 2.78 14.51
CA GLU A 85 -5.69 3.51 15.21
C GLU A 85 -6.92 2.65 15.48
N MET A 86 -7.29 1.78 14.52
CA MET A 86 -8.42 0.86 14.68
C MET A 86 -8.19 -0.19 15.76
N GLY A 87 -6.94 -0.46 16.17
CA GLY A 87 -6.58 -1.41 17.20
C GLY A 87 -6.99 -2.86 16.89
N LEU A 88 -7.07 -3.24 15.61
CA LEU A 88 -7.42 -4.59 15.20
C LEU A 88 -6.32 -5.57 15.57
N THR A 89 -6.70 -6.72 16.13
CA THR A 89 -5.75 -7.80 16.51
C THR A 89 -4.96 -8.32 15.30
N ASN A 90 -5.60 -8.37 14.13
CA ASN A 90 -5.03 -8.84 12.87
C ASN A 90 -4.88 -7.69 11.85
N ALA A 91 -4.44 -6.52 12.32
CA ALA A 91 -4.15 -5.39 11.46
C ALA A 91 -3.06 -5.75 10.43
N TYR A 92 -3.25 -5.29 9.19
CA TYR A 92 -2.22 -5.41 8.17
C TYR A 92 -1.17 -4.29 8.36
N LEU A 93 0.01 -4.68 8.79
CA LEU A 93 1.12 -3.78 9.11
C LEU A 93 2.39 -4.20 8.36
N PRO A 94 2.51 -3.95 7.07
CA PRO A 94 3.71 -4.30 6.30
C PRO A 94 4.91 -3.49 6.78
N LYS A 95 6.10 -4.05 6.68
CA LYS A 95 7.37 -3.39 7.07
C LYS A 95 7.95 -2.54 5.95
N ASN A 96 7.70 -2.92 4.71
CA ASN A 96 8.21 -2.27 3.52
C ASN A 96 7.07 -1.89 2.57
N ILE A 97 7.26 -0.78 1.89
CA ILE A 97 6.33 -0.27 0.89
C ILE A 97 7.07 -0.16 -0.44
N ASN A 98 6.49 -0.73 -1.49
CA ASN A 98 6.95 -0.56 -2.87
C ASN A 98 5.90 0.20 -3.66
N VAL A 99 6.35 1.16 -4.43
CA VAL A 99 5.51 1.89 -5.38
C VAL A 99 6.14 1.80 -6.76
N SER A 100 5.36 1.39 -7.75
CA SER A 100 5.73 1.50 -9.15
C SER A 100 4.78 2.45 -9.87
N VAL A 101 5.33 3.27 -10.75
CA VAL A 101 4.56 4.25 -11.54
C VAL A 101 4.97 4.12 -13.00
N THR A 102 4.03 3.73 -13.84
CA THR A 102 4.23 3.67 -15.30
C THR A 102 3.70 4.94 -15.94
N VAL A 103 4.53 5.61 -16.72
CA VAL A 103 4.20 6.85 -17.41
C VAL A 103 4.62 6.81 -18.88
N PRO A 104 3.87 7.50 -19.78
CA PRO A 104 4.28 7.64 -21.17
C PRO A 104 5.47 8.60 -21.30
N ILE A 105 6.43 8.26 -22.15
CA ILE A 105 7.58 9.10 -22.49
C ILE A 105 7.51 9.60 -23.94
N ALA A 106 7.02 8.76 -24.86
CA ALA A 106 6.78 9.06 -26.25
C ALA A 106 5.60 8.23 -26.75
N LYS A 107 5.18 8.41 -27.99
CA LYS A 107 4.05 7.69 -28.56
C LYS A 107 4.34 6.17 -28.57
N GLY A 108 3.57 5.43 -27.75
CA GLY A 108 3.70 3.98 -27.63
C GLY A 108 4.86 3.51 -26.74
N GLU A 109 5.60 4.42 -26.10
CA GLU A 109 6.71 4.09 -25.20
C GLU A 109 6.39 4.53 -23.77
N TYR A 110 6.81 3.72 -22.80
CA TYR A 110 6.54 3.93 -21.38
C TYR A 110 7.79 3.66 -20.55
N ASN A 111 7.93 4.38 -19.46
CA ASN A 111 8.87 4.06 -18.38
C ASN A 111 8.10 3.68 -17.13
N THR A 112 8.63 2.70 -16.41
CA THR A 112 8.15 2.34 -15.07
C THR A 112 9.22 2.71 -14.05
N PHE A 113 8.87 3.64 -13.17
CA PHE A 113 9.70 4.05 -12.04
C PHE A 113 9.31 3.23 -10.82
N MET A 114 10.29 2.59 -10.18
CA MET A 114 10.08 1.76 -9.00
C MET A 114 10.93 2.27 -7.85
N ALA A 115 10.30 2.46 -6.70
CA ALA A 115 10.97 2.86 -5.47
C ALA A 115 10.39 2.12 -4.27
N ASN A 116 11.17 2.03 -3.22
CA ASN A 116 10.74 1.44 -1.96
C ASN A 116 11.22 2.26 -0.77
N CYS A 117 10.50 2.12 0.33
CA CYS A 117 10.93 2.63 1.63
C CYS A 117 10.39 1.75 2.75
N LYS A 118 10.90 1.94 3.95
CA LYS A 118 10.33 1.35 5.16
C LYS A 118 9.01 2.03 5.50
N SER A 119 8.10 1.30 6.13
CA SER A 119 6.78 1.80 6.52
C SER A 119 6.84 3.06 7.37
N ASP A 120 7.83 3.16 8.28
CA ASP A 120 8.02 4.35 9.13
C ASP A 120 8.26 5.61 8.31
N VAL A 121 8.99 5.52 7.21
CA VAL A 121 9.26 6.63 6.29
C VAL A 121 7.98 7.05 5.55
N ALA A 122 7.20 6.08 5.08
CA ALA A 122 5.90 6.34 4.45
C ALA A 122 4.90 7.00 5.42
N ILE A 123 4.88 6.56 6.69
CA ILE A 123 4.06 7.16 7.74
C ILE A 123 4.50 8.61 8.00
N SER A 124 5.79 8.88 8.07
CA SER A 124 6.32 10.22 8.27
C SER A 124 5.98 11.17 7.12
N LEU A 125 5.98 10.68 5.88
CA LEU A 125 5.49 11.42 4.73
C LEU A 125 3.98 11.71 4.87
N ALA A 126 3.20 10.70 5.21
CA ALA A 126 1.74 10.80 5.32
C ALA A 126 1.27 11.78 6.41
N ASN A 127 1.98 11.84 7.54
CA ASN A 127 1.63 12.73 8.66
C ASN A 127 2.28 14.12 8.60
N GLY A 128 3.07 14.39 7.57
CA GLY A 128 3.75 15.68 7.36
C GLY A 128 5.02 15.89 8.17
N THR A 129 5.50 14.89 8.93
CA THR A 129 6.76 14.98 9.69
C THR A 129 7.97 15.01 8.75
N LEU A 130 7.89 14.32 7.62
CA LEU A 130 8.87 14.34 6.55
C LEU A 130 8.33 15.13 5.37
N ASP A 131 9.06 16.16 4.95
CA ASP A 131 8.70 16.96 3.78
C ASP A 131 8.75 16.12 2.49
N SER A 132 7.83 16.39 1.56
CA SER A 132 7.72 15.65 0.30
C SER A 132 8.97 15.78 -0.58
N SER A 133 9.60 16.94 -0.59
CA SER A 133 10.84 17.16 -1.34
C SER A 133 11.99 16.33 -0.77
N GLU A 134 12.13 16.33 0.54
CA GLU A 134 13.13 15.52 1.26
C GLU A 134 12.88 14.01 1.06
N PHE A 135 11.61 13.60 1.15
CA PHE A 135 11.22 12.22 0.86
C PHE A 135 11.61 11.81 -0.56
N MET A 136 11.29 12.62 -1.58
CA MET A 136 11.64 12.33 -2.97
C MET A 136 13.15 12.21 -3.15
N GLN A 137 13.94 13.08 -2.54
CA GLN A 137 15.40 12.97 -2.59
C GLN A 137 15.92 11.65 -2.01
N GLN A 138 15.29 11.16 -0.95
CA GLN A 138 15.65 9.87 -0.33
C GLN A 138 15.35 8.70 -1.26
N ILE A 139 14.13 8.61 -1.81
CA ILE A 139 13.74 7.47 -2.65
C ILE A 139 14.41 7.47 -4.02
N MET A 140 14.71 8.63 -4.59
CA MET A 140 15.38 8.73 -5.89
C MET A 140 16.78 8.13 -5.88
N LYS A 141 17.45 8.05 -4.74
CA LYS A 141 18.80 7.45 -4.63
C LYS A 141 18.82 5.97 -5.01
N ASN A 142 17.72 5.26 -4.78
CA ASN A 142 17.59 3.82 -5.03
C ASN A 142 16.45 3.49 -6.02
N MET A 143 15.99 4.49 -6.76
CA MET A 143 14.92 4.32 -7.74
C MET A 143 15.43 3.54 -8.94
N GLU A 144 14.67 2.55 -9.37
CA GLU A 144 14.90 1.79 -10.59
C GLU A 144 13.96 2.28 -11.70
N ILE A 145 14.45 2.27 -12.93
CA ILE A 145 13.70 2.67 -14.13
C ILE A 145 13.75 1.52 -15.13
N GLN A 146 12.57 1.07 -15.58
CA GLN A 146 12.41 0.02 -16.59
C GLN A 146 11.58 0.52 -17.77
#